data_9cd5af5b20b31c55677ac66e4931541d
#
_entry.id   9cd5af5b20b31c55677ac66e4931541d
#
_cell.length_a   1.000
_cell.length_b   1.000
_cell.length_c   1.000
_cell.angle_alpha   90.00
_cell.angle_beta   90.00
_cell.angle_gamma   90.00
#
_symmetry.space_group_name_H-M   'P 1'
#
loop_
_entity.id
_entity.type
_entity.pdbx_description
1 polymer ?
#
loop_
_entity_poly.entity_id
_entity_poly.type
_entity_poly.pdbx_seq_one_letter_code
_entity_poly.pdbx_strand_id
1 'polypeptide(L)'
;VTNPARSGRLAELTIALSLASDLGTGQPMEDGLRTCWLSLAASEELGLDAATRSCVYYVALLRFVGCTSDASETAVLAGGDDVALNAAMAPMLMAQPGESMRYFVRHLAEDLPLRRRVGRVVRAMADPGMEHRSLSGHCEVAARLATRLGMAEAVCRALAHGYERWDGKGHPAGLAGEEVPVAIRVVAAARDAELWSRQAGWPAAAEVLAHRRGHAYDPAVADALVANGERWLGEIGDDPGAGVLEAEPAPVLMIDADELDGALAAVADFADLKSPFLRRHSTGVASLAVAAAGAAGLSDAEATTLGRAALVHDVGRVGVASGIWDRPGPLSAEQWERVRLHPYLSERVLHRCALLAPFADLAARHHERADGSGYHRGAAGGQLALGARVLAAADAYHAMTEDRPHRPALTPADAASQLLEQVDAGRFERIEVDAVLDAAGQASRPARVARPAGLTEREVEVLRLIARGHAN
;
A
#
# COMPACT_ATOMS: atom_id res chain seq x y z
N VAL A 1 8.96 15.00 -21.27
CA VAL A 1 9.84 13.83 -21.08
C VAL A 1 10.52 14.00 -19.73
N THR A 2 10.00 13.36 -18.70
CA THR A 2 10.57 13.37 -17.34
C THR A 2 11.84 12.53 -17.35
N ASN A 3 12.93 13.09 -16.81
CA ASN A 3 14.22 12.40 -16.72
C ASN A 3 14.10 11.29 -15.64
N PRO A 4 14.27 9.98 -15.96
CA PRO A 4 14.15 8.88 -15.02
C PRO A 4 15.28 8.79 -13.97
N ALA A 5 16.30 9.66 -14.08
CA ALA A 5 17.47 9.69 -13.19
C ALA A 5 17.35 10.72 -12.05
N ARG A 6 16.16 11.04 -11.56
CA ARG A 6 16.03 12.00 -10.46
C ARG A 6 16.30 11.32 -9.12
N SER A 7 17.32 11.81 -8.41
CA SER A 7 17.42 11.69 -6.96
C SER A 7 16.27 12.47 -6.32
N GLY A 8 15.71 11.94 -5.24
CA GLY A 8 14.63 12.56 -4.48
C GLY A 8 14.92 12.53 -2.99
N ARG A 9 14.02 13.08 -2.19
CA ARG A 9 14.11 12.98 -0.73
C ARG A 9 13.49 11.64 -0.29
N LEU A 10 14.17 10.91 0.58
CA LEU A 10 13.63 9.67 1.16
C LEU A 10 12.32 9.94 1.94
N ALA A 11 12.19 11.15 2.49
CA ALA A 11 10.99 11.63 3.14
C ALA A 11 9.74 11.55 2.24
N GLU A 12 9.86 11.82 0.93
CA GLU A 12 8.72 11.71 0.00
C GLU A 12 8.17 10.28 -0.04
N LEU A 13 9.05 9.29 -0.10
CA LEU A 13 8.64 7.89 -0.11
C LEU A 13 8.00 7.45 1.21
N THR A 14 8.54 7.93 2.35
CA THR A 14 7.96 7.62 3.67
C THR A 14 6.64 8.31 3.91
N ILE A 15 6.43 9.52 3.35
CA ILE A 15 5.12 10.18 3.31
C ILE A 15 4.11 9.32 2.53
N ALA A 16 4.48 8.82 1.35
CA ALA A 16 3.59 7.94 0.57
C ALA A 16 3.23 6.66 1.34
N LEU A 17 4.19 6.04 2.01
CA LEU A 17 3.95 4.86 2.87
C LEU A 17 3.05 5.20 4.07
N SER A 18 3.21 6.38 4.68
CA SER A 18 2.33 6.86 5.74
C SER A 18 0.88 6.99 5.25
N LEU A 19 0.67 7.66 4.10
CA LEU A 19 -0.65 7.81 3.49
C LEU A 19 -1.30 6.46 3.12
N ALA A 20 -0.51 5.51 2.62
CA ALA A 20 -0.98 4.17 2.34
C ALA A 20 -1.32 3.40 3.63
N SER A 21 -0.54 3.58 4.70
CA SER A 21 -0.81 2.98 6.01
C SER A 21 -2.09 3.51 6.64
N ASP A 22 -2.37 4.81 6.50
CA ASP A 22 -3.63 5.41 6.94
C ASP A 22 -4.83 4.72 6.26
N LEU A 23 -4.76 4.50 4.94
CA LEU A 23 -5.79 3.74 4.22
C LEU A 23 -5.94 2.32 4.76
N GLY A 24 -4.83 1.63 5.01
CA GLY A 24 -4.82 0.24 5.50
C GLY A 24 -5.34 0.08 6.93
N THR A 25 -5.19 1.11 7.75
CA THR A 25 -5.70 1.16 9.13
C THR A 25 -7.07 1.83 9.24
N GLY A 26 -7.67 2.22 8.10
CA GLY A 26 -8.98 2.86 8.06
C GLY A 26 -9.02 4.26 8.67
N GLN A 27 -7.86 4.92 8.77
CA GLN A 27 -7.77 6.32 9.18
C GLN A 27 -7.93 7.23 7.97
N PRO A 28 -8.36 8.48 8.16
CA PRO A 28 -8.29 9.48 7.11
C PRO A 28 -6.85 9.61 6.60
N MET A 29 -6.68 9.78 5.29
CA MET A 29 -5.36 10.12 4.76
C MET A 29 -4.83 11.38 5.47
N GLU A 30 -3.53 11.40 5.75
CA GLU A 30 -2.81 12.45 6.48
C GLU A 30 -2.85 12.34 8.01
N ASP A 31 -3.46 11.31 8.60
CA ASP A 31 -3.41 11.03 10.04
C ASP A 31 -1.96 10.88 10.54
N GLY A 32 -1.17 10.05 9.83
CA GLY A 32 0.25 9.88 10.10
C GLY A 32 1.07 11.15 9.92
N LEU A 33 0.72 12.01 8.94
CA LEU A 33 1.41 13.28 8.71
C LEU A 33 1.14 14.28 9.85
N ARG A 34 -0.10 14.39 10.29
CA ARG A 34 -0.47 15.23 11.43
C ARG A 34 0.16 14.76 12.73
N THR A 35 0.24 13.42 12.92
CA THR A 35 1.00 12.81 14.01
C THR A 35 2.48 13.18 13.95
N CYS A 36 3.10 13.14 12.76
CA CYS A 36 4.49 13.50 12.55
C CYS A 36 4.75 14.99 12.91
N TRP A 37 3.88 15.88 12.47
CA TRP A 37 3.93 17.29 12.79
C TRP A 37 3.90 17.56 14.28
N LEU A 38 2.93 16.98 15.01
CA LEU A 38 2.86 17.08 16.48
C LEU A 38 4.09 16.51 17.17
N SER A 39 4.61 15.39 16.65
CA SER A 39 5.80 14.72 17.19
C SER A 39 7.03 15.60 17.06
N LEU A 40 7.20 16.28 15.93
CA LEU A 40 8.30 17.23 15.72
C LEU A 40 8.19 18.43 16.64
N ALA A 41 7.01 19.04 16.74
CA ALA A 41 6.78 20.20 17.61
C ALA A 41 7.05 19.86 19.10
N ALA A 42 6.56 18.69 19.56
CA ALA A 42 6.86 18.21 20.90
C ALA A 42 8.35 17.93 21.11
N SER A 43 9.03 17.38 20.10
CA SER A 43 10.48 17.12 20.16
C SER A 43 11.31 18.41 20.27
N GLU A 44 10.88 19.47 19.61
CA GLU A 44 11.51 20.77 19.68
C GLU A 44 11.30 21.43 21.04
N GLU A 45 10.08 21.40 21.57
CA GLU A 45 9.74 21.89 22.93
C GLU A 45 10.55 21.18 24.02
N LEU A 46 10.77 19.87 23.85
CA LEU A 46 11.58 19.06 24.77
C LEU A 46 13.09 19.24 24.59
N GLY A 47 13.53 20.08 23.63
CA GLY A 47 14.94 20.35 23.36
C GLY A 47 15.72 19.14 22.83
N LEU A 48 15.08 18.21 22.13
CA LEU A 48 15.74 17.04 21.55
C LEU A 48 16.67 17.46 20.41
N ASP A 49 17.83 16.81 20.32
CA ASP A 49 18.82 17.08 19.27
C ASP A 49 18.32 16.70 17.86
N ALA A 50 19.01 17.19 16.83
CA ALA A 50 18.61 17.00 15.44
C ALA A 50 18.56 15.52 15.03
N ALA A 51 19.48 14.67 15.50
CA ALA A 51 19.50 13.24 15.17
C ALA A 51 18.31 12.52 15.79
N THR A 52 17.96 12.86 17.04
CA THR A 52 16.77 12.33 17.72
C THR A 52 15.49 12.80 17.05
N ARG A 53 15.40 14.08 16.65
CA ARG A 53 14.24 14.61 15.90
C ARG A 53 14.08 13.94 14.54
N SER A 54 15.18 13.67 13.83
CA SER A 54 15.13 12.88 12.59
C SER A 54 14.60 11.47 12.83
N CYS A 55 15.01 10.81 13.93
CA CYS A 55 14.46 9.52 14.31
C CYS A 55 12.94 9.61 14.60
N VAL A 56 12.50 10.62 15.34
CA VAL A 56 11.06 10.86 15.62
C VAL A 56 10.28 11.04 14.33
N TYR A 57 10.79 11.83 13.38
CA TYR A 57 10.19 12.11 12.08
C TYR A 57 9.89 10.81 11.30
N TYR A 58 10.91 9.99 11.09
CA TYR A 58 10.76 8.75 10.31
C TYR A 58 9.96 7.67 11.06
N VAL A 59 10.08 7.61 12.39
CA VAL A 59 9.26 6.70 13.20
C VAL A 59 7.78 7.08 13.11
N ALA A 60 7.44 8.38 13.16
CA ALA A 60 6.06 8.83 13.04
C ALA A 60 5.43 8.43 11.68
N LEU A 61 6.18 8.57 10.58
CA LEU A 61 5.72 8.22 9.24
C LEU A 61 5.64 6.70 8.99
N LEU A 62 6.48 5.89 9.65
CA LEU A 62 6.59 4.45 9.37
C LEU A 62 5.97 3.55 10.43
N ARG A 63 5.47 4.08 11.55
CA ARG A 63 4.99 3.28 12.68
C ARG A 63 3.97 2.21 12.30
N PHE A 64 3.05 2.52 11.39
CA PHE A 64 1.95 1.65 11.03
C PHE A 64 2.15 0.85 9.74
N VAL A 65 3.31 0.95 9.09
CA VAL A 65 3.59 0.15 7.88
C VAL A 65 3.59 -1.36 8.12
N GLY A 66 3.79 -1.79 9.36
CA GLY A 66 3.70 -3.20 9.74
C GLY A 66 2.29 -3.75 9.88
N CYS A 67 1.27 -2.89 10.00
CA CYS A 67 -0.12 -3.32 10.24
C CYS A 67 -0.76 -4.10 9.07
N THR A 68 -0.12 -4.13 7.89
CA THR A 68 -0.57 -4.98 6.77
C THR A 68 -0.18 -6.45 6.93
N SER A 69 0.76 -6.76 7.84
CA SER A 69 1.36 -8.09 7.95
C SER A 69 0.42 -9.18 8.44
N ASP A 70 -0.57 -8.85 9.24
CA ASP A 70 -1.59 -9.74 9.79
C ASP A 70 -3.02 -9.37 9.34
N ALA A 71 -3.13 -8.59 8.26
CA ALA A 71 -4.40 -8.08 7.76
C ALA A 71 -5.40 -9.20 7.42
N SER A 72 -4.93 -10.34 6.86
CA SER A 72 -5.77 -11.51 6.60
C SER A 72 -6.32 -12.16 7.88
N GLU A 73 -5.48 -12.33 8.90
CA GLU A 73 -5.87 -12.87 10.20
C GLU A 73 -6.86 -11.93 10.90
N THR A 74 -6.56 -10.64 10.87
CA THR A 74 -7.43 -9.58 11.42
C THR A 74 -8.77 -9.55 10.67
N ALA A 75 -8.80 -9.71 9.35
CA ALA A 75 -10.03 -9.82 8.57
C ALA A 75 -10.87 -11.04 8.99
N VAL A 76 -10.22 -12.19 9.23
CA VAL A 76 -10.92 -13.38 9.76
C VAL A 76 -11.58 -13.09 11.10
N LEU A 77 -10.92 -12.38 12.01
CA LEU A 77 -11.49 -11.97 13.29
C LEU A 77 -12.64 -10.95 13.09
N ALA A 78 -12.41 -9.94 12.28
CA ALA A 78 -13.35 -8.85 11.99
C ALA A 78 -14.65 -9.29 11.29
N GLY A 79 -14.67 -10.50 10.71
CA GLY A 79 -15.83 -10.91 9.89
C GLY A 79 -15.68 -10.58 8.42
N GLY A 80 -14.51 -10.12 8.01
CA GLY A 80 -14.14 -9.80 6.63
C GLY A 80 -13.59 -8.39 6.42
N ASP A 81 -13.75 -7.47 7.37
CA ASP A 81 -13.31 -6.08 7.22
C ASP A 81 -12.30 -5.69 8.31
N ASP A 82 -11.01 -6.00 8.06
CA ASP A 82 -9.87 -5.62 8.89
C ASP A 82 -9.70 -4.09 8.96
N VAL A 83 -9.99 -3.39 7.87
CA VAL A 83 -9.86 -1.93 7.80
C VAL A 83 -10.85 -1.25 8.74
N ALA A 84 -12.12 -1.67 8.71
CA ALA A 84 -13.13 -1.15 9.63
C ALA A 84 -12.83 -1.51 11.09
N LEU A 85 -12.35 -2.73 11.37
CA LEU A 85 -11.96 -3.12 12.72
C LEU A 85 -10.79 -2.27 13.23
N ASN A 86 -9.73 -2.08 12.43
CA ASN A 86 -8.58 -1.26 12.79
C ASN A 86 -8.99 0.18 13.10
N ALA A 87 -9.89 0.77 12.27
CA ALA A 87 -10.44 2.10 12.52
C ALA A 87 -11.19 2.17 13.85
N ALA A 88 -12.04 1.19 14.14
CA ALA A 88 -12.80 1.14 15.38
C ALA A 88 -11.92 0.93 16.62
N MET A 89 -10.82 0.17 16.47
CA MET A 89 -9.87 -0.11 17.55
C MET A 89 -8.86 1.01 17.80
N ALA A 90 -8.74 1.97 16.87
CA ALA A 90 -7.75 3.04 16.93
C ALA A 90 -7.70 3.84 18.25
N PRO A 91 -8.82 4.18 18.93
CA PRO A 91 -8.81 4.89 20.20
C PRO A 91 -8.37 4.04 21.40
N MET A 92 -8.31 2.70 21.24
CA MET A 92 -7.99 1.77 22.30
C MET A 92 -6.54 1.89 22.75
N LEU A 93 -6.31 1.88 24.04
CA LEU A 93 -4.97 1.72 24.60
C LEU A 93 -4.60 0.23 24.60
N MET A 94 -3.64 -0.14 23.76
CA MET A 94 -3.12 -1.51 23.71
C MET A 94 -2.54 -1.95 25.05
N ALA A 95 -2.58 -3.25 25.33
CA ALA A 95 -2.12 -3.86 26.59
C ALA A 95 -2.88 -3.37 27.85
N GLN A 96 -4.14 -2.94 27.69
CA GLN A 96 -5.08 -2.75 28.80
C GLN A 96 -6.26 -3.75 28.70
N PRO A 97 -6.22 -4.89 29.40
CA PRO A 97 -7.20 -5.98 29.19
C PRO A 97 -8.66 -5.56 29.32
N GLY A 98 -8.98 -4.65 30.23
CA GLY A 98 -10.35 -4.16 30.44
C GLY A 98 -10.86 -3.27 29.31
N GLU A 99 -9.99 -2.41 28.75
CA GLU A 99 -10.31 -1.54 27.65
C GLU A 99 -10.36 -2.36 26.34
N SER A 100 -9.37 -3.18 26.08
CA SER A 100 -9.34 -4.11 24.94
C SER A 100 -10.60 -4.95 24.88
N MET A 101 -11.01 -5.54 26.01
CA MET A 101 -12.22 -6.36 26.10
C MET A 101 -13.47 -5.57 25.72
N ARG A 102 -13.63 -4.36 26.26
CA ARG A 102 -14.82 -3.52 25.98
C ARG A 102 -14.90 -3.17 24.49
N TYR A 103 -13.76 -2.82 23.86
CA TYR A 103 -13.72 -2.52 22.44
C TYR A 103 -13.95 -3.77 21.59
N PHE A 104 -13.33 -4.88 21.88
CA PHE A 104 -13.56 -6.16 21.19
C PHE A 104 -15.02 -6.59 21.24
N VAL A 105 -15.66 -6.56 22.40
CA VAL A 105 -17.08 -6.92 22.54
C VAL A 105 -17.96 -5.98 21.75
N ARG A 106 -17.59 -4.70 21.64
CA ARG A 106 -18.39 -3.70 20.96
C ARG A 106 -18.23 -3.77 19.42
N HIS A 107 -17.01 -3.94 18.93
CA HIS A 107 -16.69 -3.74 17.52
C HIS A 107 -16.30 -5.01 16.75
N LEU A 108 -15.99 -6.11 17.44
CA LEU A 108 -15.61 -7.33 16.77
C LEU A 108 -16.80 -7.93 16.02
N ALA A 109 -16.67 -8.03 14.70
CA ALA A 109 -17.64 -8.67 13.81
C ALA A 109 -19.09 -8.15 13.98
N GLU A 110 -19.25 -6.82 14.05
CA GLU A 110 -20.57 -6.15 14.24
C GLU A 110 -21.62 -6.59 13.21
N ASP A 111 -21.20 -6.83 11.97
CA ASP A 111 -22.08 -7.24 10.86
C ASP A 111 -22.52 -8.69 10.91
N LEU A 112 -22.00 -9.48 11.86
CA LEU A 112 -22.35 -10.90 11.96
C LEU A 112 -23.52 -11.16 12.90
N PRO A 113 -24.33 -12.22 12.63
CA PRO A 113 -25.35 -12.68 13.56
C PRO A 113 -24.74 -12.95 14.97
N LEU A 114 -25.47 -12.56 16.01
CA LEU A 114 -25.00 -12.57 17.41
C LEU A 114 -24.28 -13.88 17.82
N ARG A 115 -24.79 -15.04 17.41
CA ARG A 115 -24.18 -16.35 17.73
C ARG A 115 -22.77 -16.49 17.13
N ARG A 116 -22.54 -16.03 15.90
CA ARG A 116 -21.23 -16.06 15.23
C ARG A 116 -20.29 -15.02 15.84
N ARG A 117 -20.82 -13.86 16.20
CA ARG A 117 -20.09 -12.80 16.89
C ARG A 117 -19.56 -13.26 18.24
N VAL A 118 -20.43 -13.85 19.09
CA VAL A 118 -20.02 -14.42 20.38
C VAL A 118 -18.94 -15.48 20.22
N GLY A 119 -19.08 -16.39 19.24
CA GLY A 119 -18.05 -17.41 18.98
C GLY A 119 -16.69 -16.82 18.61
N ARG A 120 -16.63 -15.69 17.89
CA ARG A 120 -15.37 -15.00 17.56
C ARG A 120 -14.76 -14.28 18.74
N VAL A 121 -15.58 -13.59 19.54
CA VAL A 121 -15.13 -12.95 20.78
C VAL A 121 -14.52 -14.00 21.73
N VAL A 122 -15.21 -15.13 21.94
CA VAL A 122 -14.69 -16.22 22.77
C VAL A 122 -13.38 -16.78 22.22
N ARG A 123 -13.24 -16.95 20.90
CA ARG A 123 -11.99 -17.42 20.28
C ARG A 123 -10.85 -16.42 20.46
N ALA A 124 -11.10 -15.11 20.26
CA ALA A 124 -10.11 -14.07 20.49
C ALA A 124 -9.65 -14.04 21.95
N MET A 125 -10.58 -14.22 22.90
CA MET A 125 -10.28 -14.29 24.32
C MET A 125 -9.55 -15.57 24.76
N ALA A 126 -9.70 -16.66 24.02
CA ALA A 126 -9.06 -17.94 24.33
C ALA A 126 -7.56 -17.99 23.96
N ASP A 127 -7.06 -16.97 23.26
CA ASP A 127 -5.64 -16.86 22.88
C ASP A 127 -5.00 -15.60 23.49
N PRO A 128 -4.53 -15.66 24.74
CA PRO A 128 -3.95 -14.50 25.44
C PRO A 128 -2.64 -14.00 24.80
N GLY A 129 -2.00 -14.80 23.91
CA GLY A 129 -0.79 -14.40 23.20
C GLY A 129 -1.05 -13.74 21.85
N MET A 130 -2.28 -13.66 21.38
CA MET A 130 -2.62 -13.12 20.06
C MET A 130 -2.20 -11.66 19.90
N GLU A 131 -2.54 -10.80 20.85
CA GLU A 131 -2.15 -9.37 20.83
C GLU A 131 -0.63 -9.21 20.77
N HIS A 132 0.09 -9.94 21.64
CA HIS A 132 1.56 -9.90 21.65
C HIS A 132 2.16 -10.32 20.29
N ARG A 133 1.68 -11.42 19.70
CA ARG A 133 2.20 -11.90 18.39
C ARG A 133 1.90 -10.92 17.27
N SER A 134 0.69 -10.37 17.21
CA SER A 134 0.28 -9.38 16.21
C SER A 134 1.15 -8.13 16.33
N LEU A 135 1.22 -7.49 17.50
CA LEU A 135 2.00 -6.26 17.70
C LEU A 135 3.51 -6.48 17.50
N SER A 136 4.04 -7.63 17.92
CA SER A 136 5.45 -7.99 17.64
C SER A 136 5.71 -8.17 16.16
N GLY A 137 4.79 -8.79 15.42
CA GLY A 137 4.86 -8.93 13.96
C GLY A 137 4.84 -7.58 13.25
N HIS A 138 3.98 -6.66 13.69
CA HIS A 138 3.95 -5.29 13.15
C HIS A 138 5.29 -4.58 13.35
N CYS A 139 5.87 -4.67 14.54
CA CYS A 139 7.18 -4.07 14.85
C CYS A 139 8.30 -4.67 13.99
N GLU A 140 8.33 -6.00 13.83
CA GLU A 140 9.33 -6.68 13.02
C GLU A 140 9.25 -6.28 11.55
N VAL A 141 8.04 -6.24 10.97
CA VAL A 141 7.83 -5.84 9.57
C VAL A 141 8.20 -4.38 9.37
N ALA A 142 7.79 -3.48 10.27
CA ALA A 142 8.15 -2.07 10.19
C ALA A 142 9.68 -1.85 10.25
N ALA A 143 10.38 -2.52 11.17
CA ALA A 143 11.83 -2.44 11.29
C ALA A 143 12.54 -3.00 10.05
N ARG A 144 12.08 -4.13 9.50
CA ARG A 144 12.63 -4.73 8.26
C ARG A 144 12.42 -3.81 7.06
N LEU A 145 11.24 -3.21 6.93
CA LEU A 145 10.96 -2.27 5.84
C LEU A 145 11.87 -1.04 5.97
N ALA A 146 12.00 -0.46 7.16
CA ALA A 146 12.91 0.66 7.42
C ALA A 146 14.36 0.32 7.05
N THR A 147 14.83 -0.89 7.39
CA THR A 147 16.17 -1.37 6.99
C THR A 147 16.34 -1.42 5.47
N ARG A 148 15.34 -1.92 4.74
CA ARG A 148 15.36 -1.97 3.26
C ARG A 148 15.30 -0.58 2.60
N LEU A 149 14.72 0.40 3.30
CA LEU A 149 14.72 1.80 2.89
C LEU A 149 16.03 2.53 3.23
N GLY A 150 17.01 1.83 3.79
CA GLY A 150 18.31 2.42 4.18
C GLY A 150 18.23 3.34 5.40
N MET A 151 17.21 3.21 6.24
CA MET A 151 17.04 4.04 7.44
C MET A 151 18.15 3.80 8.46
N ALA A 152 18.48 4.83 9.23
CA ALA A 152 19.43 4.74 10.33
C ALA A 152 19.02 3.66 11.35
N GLU A 153 20.00 2.99 11.96
CA GLU A 153 19.77 1.94 12.96
C GLU A 153 18.86 2.39 14.10
N ALA A 154 18.94 3.67 14.51
CA ALA A 154 18.09 4.24 15.55
C ALA A 154 16.59 4.19 15.17
N VAL A 155 16.24 4.45 13.90
CA VAL A 155 14.87 4.35 13.38
C VAL A 155 14.42 2.89 13.39
N CYS A 156 15.23 1.98 12.84
CA CYS A 156 14.91 0.56 12.79
C CYS A 156 14.70 -0.03 14.20
N ARG A 157 15.57 0.33 15.14
CA ARG A 157 15.46 -0.10 16.54
C ARG A 157 14.22 0.49 17.22
N ALA A 158 13.90 1.75 16.99
CA ALA A 158 12.68 2.35 17.54
C ALA A 158 11.43 1.66 17.00
N LEU A 159 11.34 1.41 15.70
CA LEU A 159 10.20 0.70 15.09
C LEU A 159 10.05 -0.73 15.62
N ALA A 160 11.16 -1.42 15.94
CA ALA A 160 11.12 -2.74 16.58
C ALA A 160 10.46 -2.71 17.98
N HIS A 161 10.27 -1.53 18.58
CA HIS A 161 9.64 -1.29 19.88
C HIS A 161 8.39 -0.40 19.78
N GLY A 162 7.69 -0.42 18.63
CA GLY A 162 6.63 0.51 18.26
C GLY A 162 5.43 0.60 19.20
N TYR A 163 5.18 -0.42 20.03
CA TYR A 163 4.05 -0.48 20.95
C TYR A 163 4.49 -0.54 22.44
N GLU A 164 5.75 -0.17 22.74
CA GLU A 164 6.18 -0.04 24.14
C GLU A 164 5.46 1.13 24.83
N ARG A 165 5.35 1.00 26.16
CA ARG A 165 4.66 1.97 27.02
C ARG A 165 5.56 2.40 28.17
N TRP A 166 5.32 3.60 28.68
CA TRP A 166 6.08 4.15 29.81
C TRP A 166 6.03 3.26 31.06
N ASP A 167 4.89 2.61 31.32
CA ASP A 167 4.68 1.75 32.49
C ASP A 167 5.18 0.30 32.33
N GLY A 168 5.87 -0.03 31.25
CA GLY A 168 6.41 -1.36 30.98
C GLY A 168 5.37 -2.41 30.59
N LYS A 169 4.12 -2.00 30.31
CA LYS A 169 3.04 -2.91 29.90
C LYS A 169 2.87 -2.96 28.38
N GLY A 170 3.83 -2.42 27.65
CA GLY A 170 3.83 -2.40 26.19
C GLY A 170 4.38 -3.68 25.56
N HIS A 171 4.55 -3.64 24.24
CA HIS A 171 5.04 -4.75 23.42
C HIS A 171 6.13 -4.24 22.47
N PRO A 172 7.07 -5.11 22.04
CA PRO A 172 7.17 -6.55 22.30
C PRO A 172 7.97 -6.92 23.56
N ALA A 173 8.83 -6.03 24.08
CA ALA A 173 9.83 -6.36 25.09
C ALA A 173 9.42 -5.98 26.54
N GLY A 174 8.40 -5.13 26.69
CA GLY A 174 7.97 -4.62 27.99
C GLY A 174 8.96 -3.61 28.59
N LEU A 175 9.61 -2.80 27.74
CA LEU A 175 10.51 -1.72 28.17
C LEU A 175 9.73 -0.68 28.97
N ALA A 176 10.37 -0.11 30.01
CA ALA A 176 9.73 0.83 30.90
C ALA A 176 10.53 2.15 31.02
N GLY A 177 9.82 3.26 31.20
CA GLY A 177 10.43 4.56 31.44
C GLY A 177 11.39 4.98 30.32
N GLU A 178 12.61 5.31 30.69
CA GLU A 178 13.64 5.78 29.77
C GLU A 178 14.25 4.68 28.88
N GLU A 179 13.99 3.39 29.17
CA GLU A 179 14.39 2.28 28.30
C GLU A 179 13.60 2.30 26.97
N VAL A 180 12.37 2.84 26.99
CA VAL A 180 11.57 3.02 25.78
C VAL A 180 12.26 4.05 24.87
N PRO A 181 12.51 3.72 23.60
CA PRO A 181 13.12 4.66 22.65
C PRO A 181 12.36 6.00 22.65
N VAL A 182 13.09 7.11 22.79
CA VAL A 182 12.46 8.45 22.89
C VAL A 182 11.50 8.74 21.74
N ALA A 183 11.85 8.31 20.53
CA ALA A 183 10.97 8.47 19.35
C ALA A 183 9.60 7.80 19.57
N ILE A 184 9.55 6.62 20.18
CA ILE A 184 8.30 5.92 20.50
C ILE A 184 7.53 6.64 21.60
N ARG A 185 8.22 7.15 22.63
CA ARG A 185 7.57 7.92 23.71
C ARG A 185 6.84 9.16 23.16
N VAL A 186 7.49 9.88 22.22
CA VAL A 186 6.91 11.07 21.58
C VAL A 186 5.79 10.69 20.62
N VAL A 187 6.04 9.78 19.67
CA VAL A 187 5.09 9.44 18.61
C VAL A 187 3.82 8.78 19.18
N ALA A 188 3.94 7.95 20.21
CA ALA A 188 2.77 7.30 20.81
C ALA A 188 1.78 8.32 21.42
N ALA A 189 2.27 9.31 22.13
CA ALA A 189 1.44 10.36 22.72
C ALA A 189 0.89 11.32 21.67
N ALA A 190 1.72 11.74 20.70
CA ALA A 190 1.31 12.61 19.60
C ALA A 190 0.21 11.99 18.71
N ARG A 191 0.31 10.69 18.44
CA ARG A 191 -0.71 9.95 17.69
C ARG A 191 -2.06 9.98 18.39
N ASP A 192 -2.10 9.73 19.69
CA ASP A 192 -3.36 9.76 20.42
C ASP A 192 -3.89 11.18 20.59
N ALA A 193 -3.01 12.18 20.71
CA ALA A 193 -3.40 13.59 20.71
C ALA A 193 -4.11 13.97 19.39
N GLU A 194 -3.56 13.59 18.22
CA GLU A 194 -4.20 13.80 16.93
C GLU A 194 -5.54 13.09 16.85
N LEU A 195 -5.56 11.78 17.11
CA LEU A 195 -6.74 10.95 17.00
C LEU A 195 -7.91 11.49 17.82
N TRP A 196 -7.69 11.77 19.09
CA TRP A 196 -8.73 12.25 20.00
C TRP A 196 -9.14 13.70 19.69
N SER A 197 -8.20 14.54 19.26
CA SER A 197 -8.51 15.90 18.79
C SER A 197 -9.44 15.87 17.59
N ARG A 198 -9.18 15.01 16.63
CA ARG A 198 -9.99 14.84 15.42
C ARG A 198 -11.36 14.23 15.72
N GLN A 199 -11.46 13.26 16.62
CA GLN A 199 -12.71 12.56 16.92
C GLN A 199 -13.64 13.31 17.87
N ALA A 200 -13.09 14.04 18.86
CA ALA A 200 -13.86 14.62 19.93
C ALA A 200 -13.40 16.03 20.36
N GLY A 201 -12.47 16.64 19.61
CA GLY A 201 -11.91 17.96 19.88
C GLY A 201 -10.75 17.94 20.87
N TRP A 202 -9.98 19.05 20.90
CA TRP A 202 -8.79 19.14 21.73
C TRP A 202 -9.01 18.90 23.22
N PRO A 203 -10.11 19.39 23.86
CA PRO A 203 -10.35 19.10 25.27
C PRO A 203 -10.36 17.60 25.60
N ALA A 204 -10.92 16.76 24.72
CA ALA A 204 -10.91 15.30 24.91
C ALA A 204 -9.51 14.72 24.73
N ALA A 205 -8.73 15.22 23.78
CA ALA A 205 -7.35 14.82 23.58
C ALA A 205 -6.50 15.14 24.83
N ALA A 206 -6.63 16.35 25.38
CA ALA A 206 -5.93 16.80 26.57
C ALA A 206 -6.32 15.94 27.81
N GLU A 207 -7.59 15.57 27.97
CA GLU A 207 -8.06 14.68 29.03
C GLU A 207 -7.43 13.29 28.94
N VAL A 208 -7.40 12.71 27.74
CA VAL A 208 -6.79 11.39 27.49
C VAL A 208 -5.28 11.42 27.75
N LEU A 209 -4.59 12.47 27.30
CA LEU A 209 -3.16 12.66 27.53
C LEU A 209 -2.86 12.75 29.05
N ALA A 210 -3.63 13.56 29.77
CA ALA A 210 -3.48 13.72 31.22
C ALA A 210 -3.80 12.41 31.97
N HIS A 211 -4.82 11.67 31.58
CA HIS A 211 -5.20 10.39 32.19
C HIS A 211 -4.15 9.31 31.98
N ARG A 212 -3.51 9.28 30.79
CA ARG A 212 -2.50 8.26 30.42
C ARG A 212 -1.06 8.67 30.79
N ARG A 213 -0.87 9.88 31.32
CA ARG A 213 0.42 10.44 31.79
C ARG A 213 1.06 9.54 32.86
N GLY A 214 2.33 9.19 32.70
CA GLY A 214 3.07 8.31 33.61
C GLY A 214 2.63 6.84 33.58
N HIS A 215 1.64 6.51 32.76
CA HIS A 215 1.20 5.14 32.49
C HIS A 215 1.59 4.74 31.06
N ALA A 216 0.80 5.13 30.05
CA ALA A 216 1.14 4.85 28.66
C ALA A 216 2.19 5.81 28.13
N TYR A 217 2.17 7.07 28.57
CA TYR A 217 3.00 8.14 28.01
C TYR A 217 4.05 8.64 29.00
N ASP A 218 5.19 9.05 28.45
CA ASP A 218 6.20 9.84 29.14
C ASP A 218 5.56 11.12 29.70
N PRO A 219 5.72 11.39 31.02
CA PRO A 219 5.12 12.57 31.63
C PRO A 219 5.50 13.89 30.97
N ALA A 220 6.77 14.05 30.56
CA ALA A 220 7.24 15.28 29.96
C ALA A 220 6.62 15.50 28.56
N VAL A 221 6.50 14.43 27.76
CA VAL A 221 5.83 14.45 26.44
C VAL A 221 4.35 14.79 26.59
N ALA A 222 3.65 14.13 27.53
CA ALA A 222 2.24 14.38 27.77
C ALA A 222 1.98 15.82 28.22
N ASP A 223 2.80 16.37 29.12
CA ASP A 223 2.70 17.76 29.61
C ASP A 223 2.92 18.77 28.47
N ALA A 224 3.93 18.55 27.60
CA ALA A 224 4.21 19.42 26.47
C ALA A 224 3.03 19.43 25.44
N LEU A 225 2.47 18.25 25.13
CA LEU A 225 1.32 18.14 24.24
C LEU A 225 0.07 18.78 24.83
N VAL A 226 -0.25 18.54 26.11
CA VAL A 226 -1.42 19.16 26.78
C VAL A 226 -1.33 20.67 26.72
N ALA A 227 -0.14 21.24 26.95
CA ALA A 227 0.08 22.68 26.97
C ALA A 227 0.02 23.35 25.59
N ASN A 228 0.49 22.70 24.54
CA ASN A 228 0.75 23.33 23.24
C ASN A 228 0.11 22.66 22.02
N GLY A 229 -0.37 21.42 22.12
CA GLY A 229 -0.71 20.60 20.97
C GLY A 229 -1.86 21.15 20.13
N GLU A 230 -2.85 21.83 20.72
CA GLU A 230 -3.92 22.49 19.97
C GLU A 230 -3.37 23.57 19.02
N ARG A 231 -2.45 24.40 19.54
CA ARG A 231 -1.79 25.43 18.75
C ARG A 231 -0.97 24.79 17.62
N TRP A 232 -0.16 23.78 17.93
CA TRP A 232 0.66 23.09 16.93
C TRP A 232 -0.16 22.43 15.81
N LEU A 233 -1.31 21.82 16.16
CA LEU A 233 -2.23 21.28 15.14
C LEU A 233 -2.82 22.37 14.24
N GLY A 234 -3.04 23.57 14.77
CA GLY A 234 -3.51 24.71 13.98
C GLY A 234 -2.46 25.28 13.03
N GLU A 235 -1.17 25.01 13.26
CA GLU A 235 -0.05 25.52 12.47
C GLU A 235 0.31 24.65 11.24
N ILE A 236 -0.25 23.43 11.11
CA ILE A 236 0.13 22.48 10.03
C ILE A 236 -0.27 22.96 8.61
N GLY A 237 -1.19 23.95 8.51
CA GLY A 237 -1.66 24.46 7.22
C GLY A 237 -2.61 23.52 6.45
N ASP A 238 -2.93 23.93 5.21
CA ASP A 238 -3.90 23.21 4.35
C ASP A 238 -3.29 22.02 3.59
N ASP A 239 -1.96 21.94 3.49
CA ASP A 239 -1.22 20.83 2.88
C ASP A 239 -0.24 20.21 3.89
N PRO A 240 -0.69 19.25 4.72
CA PRO A 240 0.15 18.55 5.67
C PRO A 240 1.34 17.83 5.03
N GLY A 241 1.20 17.36 3.78
CA GLY A 241 2.30 16.71 3.06
C GLY A 241 3.46 17.64 2.78
N ALA A 242 3.19 18.83 2.25
CA ALA A 242 4.20 19.84 2.00
C ALA A 242 4.82 20.33 3.32
N GLY A 243 4.00 20.59 4.35
CA GLY A 243 4.46 21.04 5.66
C GLY A 243 5.40 20.04 6.32
N VAL A 244 5.04 18.74 6.35
CA VAL A 244 5.87 17.67 6.91
C VAL A 244 7.15 17.47 6.11
N LEU A 245 7.08 17.53 4.76
CA LEU A 245 8.28 17.43 3.92
C LEU A 245 9.26 18.58 4.17
N GLU A 246 8.76 19.81 4.34
CA GLU A 246 9.59 20.98 4.64
C GLU A 246 10.21 20.92 6.04
N ALA A 247 9.49 20.34 7.00
CA ALA A 247 9.92 20.18 8.39
C ALA A 247 10.90 19.02 8.63
N GLU A 248 11.33 18.27 7.58
CA GLU A 248 12.30 17.17 7.74
C GLU A 248 13.58 17.67 8.43
N PRO A 249 13.96 17.09 9.61
CA PRO A 249 15.14 17.51 10.33
C PRO A 249 16.44 17.19 9.56
N ALA A 250 17.44 18.07 9.67
CA ALA A 250 18.75 17.81 9.07
C ALA A 250 19.47 16.64 9.77
N PRO A 251 20.27 15.86 9.02
CA PRO A 251 20.47 15.94 7.57
C PRO A 251 19.29 15.39 6.79
N VAL A 252 18.90 16.10 5.71
CA VAL A 252 17.90 15.60 4.76
C VAL A 252 18.43 14.34 4.08
N LEU A 253 17.65 13.26 4.12
CA LEU A 253 18.04 11.99 3.51
C LEU A 253 17.65 11.99 2.03
N MET A 254 18.64 11.79 1.17
CA MET A 254 18.45 11.67 -0.28
C MET A 254 18.47 10.21 -0.68
N ILE A 255 17.71 9.89 -1.71
CA ILE A 255 17.71 8.58 -2.39
C ILE A 255 18.13 8.79 -3.84
N ASP A 256 19.09 8.02 -4.31
CA ASP A 256 19.50 8.07 -5.70
C ASP A 256 18.68 7.13 -6.60
N ALA A 257 18.97 7.13 -7.90
CA ALA A 257 18.21 6.36 -8.88
C ALA A 257 18.37 4.84 -8.71
N ASP A 258 19.51 4.38 -8.24
CA ASP A 258 19.81 2.95 -8.04
C ASP A 258 19.17 2.43 -6.74
N GLU A 259 19.18 3.26 -5.69
CA GLU A 259 18.51 2.98 -4.42
C GLU A 259 16.98 3.01 -4.55
N LEU A 260 16.45 3.87 -5.45
CA LEU A 260 15.02 4.04 -5.65
C LEU A 260 14.32 2.74 -6.04
N ASP A 261 14.91 1.95 -6.94
CA ASP A 261 14.30 0.69 -7.39
C ASP A 261 14.17 -0.31 -6.22
N GLY A 262 15.19 -0.36 -5.36
CA GLY A 262 15.14 -1.17 -4.13
C GLY A 262 14.07 -0.69 -3.14
N ALA A 263 13.93 0.63 -3.00
CA ALA A 263 12.93 1.23 -2.13
C ALA A 263 11.50 1.03 -2.66
N LEU A 264 11.28 1.17 -3.98
CA LEU A 264 9.98 0.88 -4.59
C LEU A 264 9.62 -0.62 -4.49
N ALA A 265 10.60 -1.52 -4.58
CA ALA A 265 10.37 -2.94 -4.31
C ALA A 265 9.98 -3.20 -2.84
N ALA A 266 10.46 -2.39 -1.90
CA ALA A 266 10.01 -2.46 -0.51
C ALA A 266 8.56 -1.94 -0.34
N VAL A 267 8.15 -0.93 -1.10
CA VAL A 267 6.74 -0.47 -1.17
C VAL A 267 5.84 -1.55 -1.79
N ALA A 268 6.31 -2.22 -2.85
CA ALA A 268 5.62 -3.36 -3.45
C ALA A 268 5.33 -4.46 -2.42
N ASP A 269 6.35 -4.88 -1.67
CA ASP A 269 6.19 -5.90 -0.63
C ASP A 269 5.22 -5.45 0.49
N PHE A 270 5.25 -4.17 0.88
CA PHE A 270 4.27 -3.62 1.83
C PHE A 270 2.83 -3.77 1.33
N ALA A 271 2.57 -3.46 0.05
CA ALA A 271 1.24 -3.62 -0.53
C ALA A 271 0.83 -5.10 -0.66
N ASP A 272 1.77 -5.95 -1.10
CA ASP A 272 1.54 -7.38 -1.30
C ASP A 272 1.29 -8.15 0.01
N LEU A 273 1.79 -7.66 1.17
CA LEU A 273 1.52 -8.24 2.49
C LEU A 273 0.02 -8.22 2.86
N LYS A 274 -0.79 -7.43 2.19
CA LYS A 274 -2.24 -7.33 2.45
C LYS A 274 -2.98 -8.66 2.28
N SER A 275 -2.46 -9.58 1.47
CA SER A 275 -3.04 -10.92 1.27
C SER A 275 -1.93 -11.97 1.04
N PRO A 276 -2.05 -13.18 1.61
CA PRO A 276 -1.10 -14.26 1.35
C PRO A 276 -1.05 -14.70 -0.12
N PHE A 277 -2.10 -14.40 -0.89
CA PHE A 277 -2.22 -14.69 -2.33
C PHE A 277 -1.54 -13.65 -3.24
N LEU A 278 -0.96 -12.60 -2.65
CA LEU A 278 -0.31 -11.50 -3.38
C LEU A 278 1.21 -11.49 -3.22
N ARG A 279 1.78 -12.48 -2.56
CA ARG A 279 3.23 -12.51 -2.31
C ARG A 279 4.02 -12.36 -3.58
N ARG A 280 4.84 -11.27 -3.66
CA ARG A 280 5.67 -10.93 -4.81
C ARG A 280 4.90 -10.64 -6.11
N HIS A 281 3.61 -10.39 -6.03
CA HIS A 281 2.79 -10.05 -7.18
C HIS A 281 3.32 -8.81 -7.89
N SER A 282 3.45 -7.70 -7.18
CA SER A 282 3.90 -6.42 -7.74
C SER A 282 5.31 -6.51 -8.34
N THR A 283 6.22 -7.24 -7.70
CA THR A 283 7.59 -7.46 -8.24
C THR A 283 7.61 -8.37 -9.46
N GLY A 284 6.74 -9.38 -9.50
CA GLY A 284 6.57 -10.26 -10.65
C GLY A 284 5.99 -9.52 -11.86
N VAL A 285 4.95 -8.73 -11.65
CA VAL A 285 4.36 -7.85 -12.67
C VAL A 285 5.40 -6.87 -13.22
N ALA A 286 6.19 -6.23 -12.35
CA ALA A 286 7.24 -5.30 -12.76
C ALA A 286 8.30 -5.97 -13.62
N SER A 287 8.77 -7.15 -13.22
CA SER A 287 9.76 -7.92 -14.00
C SER A 287 9.24 -8.28 -15.38
N LEU A 288 7.99 -8.72 -15.46
CA LEU A 288 7.35 -9.10 -16.73
C LEU A 288 7.10 -7.89 -17.63
N ALA A 289 6.62 -6.78 -17.07
CA ALA A 289 6.35 -5.54 -17.81
C ALA A 289 7.63 -4.93 -18.40
N VAL A 290 8.74 -4.91 -17.63
CA VAL A 290 10.04 -4.44 -18.11
C VAL A 290 10.58 -5.35 -19.22
N ALA A 291 10.48 -6.67 -19.07
CA ALA A 291 10.93 -7.62 -20.09
C ALA A 291 10.12 -7.49 -21.40
N ALA A 292 8.83 -7.13 -21.31
CA ALA A 292 7.96 -6.92 -22.47
C ALA A 292 8.16 -5.55 -23.15
N ALA A 293 8.69 -4.56 -22.44
CA ALA A 293 8.70 -3.16 -22.87
C ALA A 293 9.35 -2.95 -24.25
N GLY A 294 10.55 -3.51 -24.47
CA GLY A 294 11.28 -3.37 -25.73
C GLY A 294 10.56 -4.00 -26.92
N ALA A 295 9.98 -5.20 -26.73
CA ALA A 295 9.20 -5.90 -27.75
C ALA A 295 7.90 -5.14 -28.10
N ALA A 296 7.32 -4.43 -27.12
CA ALA A 296 6.18 -3.55 -27.35
C ALA A 296 6.53 -2.24 -28.04
N GLY A 297 7.82 -1.87 -28.16
CA GLY A 297 8.27 -0.63 -28.81
C GLY A 297 8.50 0.55 -27.86
N LEU A 298 8.61 0.31 -26.56
CA LEU A 298 8.99 1.32 -25.57
C LEU A 298 10.52 1.52 -25.54
N SER A 299 10.95 2.76 -25.34
CA SER A 299 12.34 3.10 -25.08
C SER A 299 12.81 2.63 -23.71
N ASP A 300 14.12 2.55 -23.46
CA ASP A 300 14.70 2.18 -22.16
C ASP A 300 14.22 3.09 -21.01
N ALA A 301 14.07 4.40 -21.29
CA ALA A 301 13.56 5.35 -20.29
C ALA A 301 12.08 5.09 -19.96
N GLU A 302 11.27 4.74 -20.95
CA GLU A 302 9.87 4.37 -20.74
C GLU A 302 9.77 3.00 -20.04
N ALA A 303 10.64 2.04 -20.37
CA ALA A 303 10.72 0.75 -19.69
C ALA A 303 11.08 0.89 -18.21
N THR A 304 12.04 1.77 -17.87
CA THR A 304 12.38 2.10 -16.48
C THR A 304 11.20 2.70 -15.74
N THR A 305 10.52 3.68 -16.35
CA THR A 305 9.33 4.32 -15.78
C THR A 305 8.19 3.31 -15.58
N LEU A 306 7.98 2.42 -16.54
CA LEU A 306 6.99 1.34 -16.47
C LEU A 306 7.30 0.36 -15.33
N GLY A 307 8.56 -0.07 -15.19
CA GLY A 307 8.97 -0.96 -14.11
C GLY A 307 8.72 -0.35 -12.73
N ARG A 308 9.05 0.92 -12.55
CA ARG A 308 8.79 1.66 -11.31
C ARG A 308 7.30 1.84 -11.04
N ALA A 309 6.51 2.17 -12.06
CA ALA A 309 5.05 2.23 -11.93
C ALA A 309 4.46 0.86 -11.56
N ALA A 310 4.96 -0.22 -12.15
CA ALA A 310 4.54 -1.58 -11.85
C ALA A 310 4.86 -2.01 -10.41
N LEU A 311 5.96 -1.54 -9.80
CA LEU A 311 6.27 -1.81 -8.38
C LEU A 311 5.25 -1.17 -7.43
N VAL A 312 4.64 -0.05 -7.80
CA VAL A 312 3.74 0.71 -6.91
C VAL A 312 2.28 0.74 -7.38
N HIS A 313 1.93 0.00 -8.45
CA HIS A 313 0.60 0.06 -9.05
C HIS A 313 -0.51 -0.30 -8.05
N ASP A 314 -0.23 -1.19 -7.14
CA ASP A 314 -1.17 -1.76 -6.17
C ASP A 314 -1.06 -1.19 -4.75
N VAL A 315 -0.31 -0.10 -4.54
CA VAL A 315 -0.16 0.49 -3.20
C VAL A 315 -1.51 0.87 -2.56
N GLY A 316 -2.49 1.25 -3.36
CA GLY A 316 -3.85 1.54 -2.89
C GLY A 316 -4.68 0.32 -2.49
N ARG A 317 -4.23 -0.90 -2.82
CA ARG A 317 -4.89 -2.16 -2.45
C ARG A 317 -5.01 -2.33 -0.93
N VAL A 318 -4.10 -1.73 -0.17
CA VAL A 318 -4.12 -1.76 1.30
C VAL A 318 -5.39 -1.13 1.89
N GLY A 319 -6.02 -0.18 1.21
CA GLY A 319 -7.27 0.46 1.61
C GLY A 319 -8.53 -0.38 1.38
N VAL A 320 -8.40 -1.58 0.80
CA VAL A 320 -9.51 -2.52 0.61
C VAL A 320 -9.38 -3.68 1.58
N ALA A 321 -10.47 -4.04 2.24
CA ALA A 321 -10.48 -5.07 3.27
C ALA A 321 -9.95 -6.43 2.76
N SER A 322 -9.07 -7.07 3.54
CA SER A 322 -8.44 -8.35 3.20
C SER A 322 -9.44 -9.48 2.99
N GLY A 323 -10.57 -9.47 3.73
CA GLY A 323 -11.62 -10.46 3.52
C GLY A 323 -12.33 -10.37 2.17
N ILE A 324 -12.15 -9.27 1.41
CA ILE A 324 -12.58 -9.15 0.01
C ILE A 324 -11.54 -9.84 -0.89
N TRP A 325 -10.26 -9.55 -0.69
CA TRP A 325 -9.16 -10.16 -1.45
C TRP A 325 -9.07 -11.68 -1.25
N ASP A 326 -9.29 -12.14 -0.02
CA ASP A 326 -9.14 -13.54 0.39
C ASP A 326 -10.44 -14.35 0.28
N ARG A 327 -11.48 -13.79 -0.37
CA ARG A 327 -12.77 -14.46 -0.50
C ARG A 327 -12.69 -15.63 -1.46
N PRO A 328 -13.08 -16.86 -1.03
CA PRO A 328 -13.01 -18.07 -1.88
C PRO A 328 -14.17 -18.18 -2.89
N GLY A 329 -15.07 -17.21 -2.94
CA GLY A 329 -16.23 -17.20 -3.82
C GLY A 329 -16.45 -15.88 -4.55
N PRO A 330 -17.53 -15.75 -5.32
CA PRO A 330 -17.80 -14.54 -6.08
C PRO A 330 -18.01 -13.34 -5.14
N LEU A 331 -17.53 -12.19 -5.58
CA LEU A 331 -17.73 -10.92 -4.89
C LEU A 331 -19.15 -10.39 -5.12
N SER A 332 -19.74 -9.74 -4.12
CA SER A 332 -20.97 -8.97 -4.29
C SER A 332 -20.68 -7.69 -5.11
N ALA A 333 -21.75 -7.06 -5.62
CA ALA A 333 -21.60 -5.78 -6.33
C ALA A 333 -20.92 -4.71 -5.46
N GLU A 334 -21.28 -4.62 -4.18
CA GLU A 334 -20.64 -3.69 -3.24
C GLU A 334 -19.15 -4.00 -3.03
N GLN A 335 -18.78 -5.26 -2.91
CA GLN A 335 -17.37 -5.66 -2.79
C GLN A 335 -16.59 -5.34 -4.07
N TRP A 336 -17.20 -5.52 -5.24
CA TRP A 336 -16.60 -5.11 -6.51
C TRP A 336 -16.35 -3.61 -6.58
N GLU A 337 -17.29 -2.77 -6.12
CA GLU A 337 -17.07 -1.32 -6.06
C GLU A 337 -15.88 -0.97 -5.16
N ARG A 338 -15.69 -1.65 -4.02
CA ARG A 338 -14.50 -1.47 -3.17
C ARG A 338 -13.22 -1.89 -3.89
N VAL A 339 -13.24 -3.03 -4.59
CA VAL A 339 -12.07 -3.48 -5.39
C VAL A 339 -11.70 -2.43 -6.44
N ARG A 340 -12.69 -1.89 -7.17
CA ARG A 340 -12.48 -0.89 -8.23
C ARG A 340 -11.85 0.42 -7.74
N LEU A 341 -11.86 0.68 -6.43
CA LEU A 341 -11.26 1.88 -5.86
C LEU A 341 -9.74 1.80 -5.72
N HIS A 342 -9.11 0.60 -5.70
CA HIS A 342 -7.67 0.54 -5.40
C HIS A 342 -6.77 1.26 -6.41
N PRO A 343 -7.04 1.29 -7.74
CA PRO A 343 -6.19 2.05 -8.65
C PRO A 343 -6.31 3.57 -8.40
N TYR A 344 -7.50 4.05 -8.05
CA TYR A 344 -7.73 5.43 -7.64
C TYR A 344 -6.99 5.77 -6.33
N LEU A 345 -7.01 4.87 -5.36
CA LEU A 345 -6.28 5.04 -4.11
C LEU A 345 -4.77 5.04 -4.34
N SER A 346 -4.25 4.16 -5.23
CA SER A 346 -2.85 4.19 -5.66
C SER A 346 -2.48 5.54 -6.27
N GLU A 347 -3.28 6.04 -7.19
CA GLU A 347 -3.08 7.35 -7.82
C GLU A 347 -3.01 8.47 -6.78
N ARG A 348 -3.95 8.49 -5.84
CA ARG A 348 -3.99 9.51 -4.77
C ARG A 348 -2.75 9.50 -3.88
N VAL A 349 -2.26 8.32 -3.51
CA VAL A 349 -1.03 8.18 -2.71
C VAL A 349 0.17 8.67 -3.50
N LEU A 350 0.32 8.22 -4.76
CA LEU A 350 1.49 8.51 -5.58
C LEU A 350 1.58 10.00 -5.98
N HIS A 351 0.46 10.65 -6.27
CA HIS A 351 0.45 12.08 -6.64
C HIS A 351 0.83 13.03 -5.50
N ARG A 352 0.76 12.58 -4.24
CA ARG A 352 1.16 13.41 -3.09
C ARG A 352 2.68 13.59 -2.96
N CYS A 353 3.47 12.85 -3.73
CA CYS A 353 4.92 12.84 -3.67
C CYS A 353 5.51 13.14 -5.03
N ALA A 354 6.33 14.20 -5.15
CA ALA A 354 6.91 14.63 -6.42
C ALA A 354 7.80 13.54 -7.05
N LEU A 355 8.46 12.73 -6.22
CA LEU A 355 9.28 11.58 -6.65
C LEU A 355 8.43 10.48 -7.30
N LEU A 356 7.21 10.25 -6.82
CA LEU A 356 6.33 9.16 -7.26
C LEU A 356 5.27 9.60 -8.29
N ALA A 357 4.96 10.89 -8.36
CA ALA A 357 3.94 11.43 -9.27
C ALA A 357 4.13 11.00 -10.74
N PRO A 358 5.36 10.85 -11.29
CA PRO A 358 5.56 10.37 -12.65
C PRO A 358 5.04 8.95 -12.93
N PHE A 359 4.86 8.14 -11.90
CA PHE A 359 4.39 6.75 -12.00
C PHE A 359 2.88 6.63 -11.82
N ALA A 360 2.24 7.65 -11.25
CA ALA A 360 0.85 7.62 -10.79
C ALA A 360 -0.14 7.31 -11.93
N ASP A 361 0.02 7.95 -13.08
CA ASP A 361 -0.91 7.77 -14.21
C ASP A 361 -0.82 6.36 -14.82
N LEU A 362 0.39 5.79 -14.94
CA LEU A 362 0.56 4.40 -15.37
C LEU A 362 -0.02 3.42 -14.35
N ALA A 363 0.31 3.62 -13.06
CA ALA A 363 -0.18 2.80 -11.98
C ALA A 363 -1.72 2.80 -11.90
N ALA A 364 -2.37 3.95 -12.03
CA ALA A 364 -3.82 4.08 -11.95
C ALA A 364 -4.59 3.38 -13.09
N ARG A 365 -3.92 3.06 -14.21
CA ARG A 365 -4.57 2.53 -15.42
C ARG A 365 -4.39 1.04 -15.65
N HIS A 366 -3.78 0.30 -14.72
CA HIS A 366 -3.49 -1.13 -14.90
C HIS A 366 -4.75 -2.01 -15.04
N HIS A 367 -5.92 -1.52 -14.66
CA HIS A 367 -7.20 -2.20 -14.86
C HIS A 367 -8.08 -1.56 -15.94
N GLU A 368 -7.59 -0.56 -16.68
CA GLU A 368 -8.28 -0.09 -17.87
C GLU A 368 -8.18 -1.10 -19.01
N ARG A 369 -9.11 -1.02 -19.96
CA ARG A 369 -9.20 -1.94 -21.11
C ARG A 369 -9.42 -1.16 -22.38
N ALA A 370 -8.90 -1.68 -23.50
CA ALA A 370 -8.96 -1.00 -24.80
C ALA A 370 -10.39 -0.69 -25.26
N ASP A 371 -11.36 -1.52 -24.89
CA ASP A 371 -12.79 -1.36 -25.20
C ASP A 371 -13.54 -0.43 -24.22
N GLY A 372 -12.86 0.13 -23.20
CA GLY A 372 -13.48 0.95 -22.15
C GLY A 372 -14.23 0.17 -21.09
N SER A 373 -14.21 -1.16 -21.09
CA SER A 373 -14.84 -2.00 -20.05
C SER A 373 -14.06 -2.05 -18.74
N GLY A 374 -12.87 -1.44 -18.70
CA GLY A 374 -12.01 -1.36 -17.54
C GLY A 374 -12.49 -0.41 -16.46
N TYR A 375 -11.66 -0.18 -15.46
CA TYR A 375 -11.92 0.72 -14.33
C TYR A 375 -10.60 1.33 -13.84
N HIS A 376 -10.58 2.46 -13.14
CA HIS A 376 -11.73 3.13 -12.49
C HIS A 376 -12.33 4.25 -13.34
N ARG A 377 -11.68 4.66 -14.45
CA ARG A 377 -12.10 5.80 -15.30
C ARG A 377 -12.88 5.35 -16.53
N GLY A 378 -12.77 4.09 -16.95
CA GLY A 378 -13.33 3.59 -18.20
C GLY A 378 -12.64 4.19 -19.41
N ALA A 379 -11.33 4.47 -19.31
CA ALA A 379 -10.53 4.99 -20.42
C ALA A 379 -10.37 3.91 -21.50
N ALA A 380 -10.45 4.33 -22.78
CA ALA A 380 -10.48 3.41 -23.90
C ALA A 380 -9.44 3.76 -24.98
N GLY A 381 -8.98 2.77 -25.71
CA GLY A 381 -8.18 2.90 -26.95
C GLY A 381 -7.04 3.89 -26.84
N GLY A 382 -7.06 4.92 -27.70
CA GLY A 382 -6.01 5.94 -27.80
C GLY A 382 -5.83 6.83 -26.55
N GLN A 383 -6.70 6.72 -25.54
CA GLN A 383 -6.53 7.41 -24.26
C GLN A 383 -5.54 6.68 -23.35
N LEU A 384 -5.20 5.43 -23.67
CA LEU A 384 -4.28 4.61 -22.88
C LEU A 384 -2.88 4.65 -23.52
N ALA A 385 -1.91 5.20 -22.81
CA ALA A 385 -0.51 5.11 -23.19
C ALA A 385 -0.07 3.65 -23.33
N LEU A 386 0.86 3.37 -24.26
CA LEU A 386 1.35 2.00 -24.50
C LEU A 386 1.89 1.35 -23.22
N GLY A 387 2.65 2.09 -22.39
CA GLY A 387 3.14 1.59 -21.11
C GLY A 387 2.02 1.14 -20.16
N ALA A 388 0.89 1.87 -20.11
CA ALA A 388 -0.26 1.48 -19.29
C ALA A 388 -0.93 0.19 -19.79
N ARG A 389 -1.00 0.01 -21.13
CA ARG A 389 -1.53 -1.22 -21.74
C ARG A 389 -0.62 -2.42 -21.48
N VAL A 390 0.72 -2.23 -21.60
CA VAL A 390 1.69 -3.28 -21.28
C VAL A 390 1.59 -3.66 -19.80
N LEU A 391 1.47 -2.69 -18.87
CA LEU A 391 1.26 -2.97 -17.45
C LEU A 391 -0.02 -3.77 -17.21
N ALA A 392 -1.12 -3.36 -17.83
CA ALA A 392 -2.42 -4.04 -17.69
C ALA A 392 -2.39 -5.49 -18.22
N ALA A 393 -1.67 -5.75 -19.31
CA ALA A 393 -1.50 -7.09 -19.85
C ALA A 393 -0.57 -7.95 -18.97
N ALA A 394 0.53 -7.37 -18.46
CA ALA A 394 1.46 -8.04 -17.56
C ALA A 394 0.80 -8.41 -16.23
N ASP A 395 0.03 -7.48 -15.63
CA ASP A 395 -0.74 -7.73 -14.41
C ASP A 395 -1.77 -8.84 -14.63
N ALA A 396 -2.55 -8.77 -15.70
CA ALA A 396 -3.55 -9.79 -16.01
C ALA A 396 -2.93 -11.19 -16.20
N TYR A 397 -1.82 -11.29 -16.94
CA TYR A 397 -1.12 -12.56 -17.16
C TYR A 397 -0.54 -13.09 -15.84
N HIS A 398 0.18 -12.25 -15.09
CA HIS A 398 0.80 -12.64 -13.82
C HIS A 398 -0.25 -13.09 -12.81
N ALA A 399 -1.35 -12.34 -12.65
CA ALA A 399 -2.45 -12.70 -11.78
C ALA A 399 -3.09 -14.05 -12.16
N MET A 400 -3.13 -14.42 -13.45
CA MET A 400 -3.65 -15.73 -13.89
C MET A 400 -2.72 -16.89 -13.52
N THR A 401 -1.41 -16.66 -13.46
CA THR A 401 -0.40 -17.69 -13.12
C THR A 401 -0.15 -17.84 -11.62
N GLU A 402 -0.88 -17.12 -10.78
CA GLU A 402 -0.82 -17.23 -9.32
C GLU A 402 -2.06 -17.90 -8.74
N ASP A 403 -1.90 -18.57 -7.59
CA ASP A 403 -3.02 -19.05 -6.80
C ASP A 403 -3.86 -17.87 -6.30
N ARG A 404 -5.17 -18.01 -6.40
CA ARG A 404 -6.15 -17.06 -5.86
C ARG A 404 -7.15 -17.79 -4.97
N PRO A 405 -7.81 -17.10 -4.02
CA PRO A 405 -8.73 -17.76 -3.08
C PRO A 405 -9.83 -18.58 -3.75
N HIS A 406 -10.23 -18.17 -4.96
CA HIS A 406 -11.34 -18.74 -5.72
C HIS A 406 -10.90 -19.68 -6.86
N ARG A 407 -9.61 -19.82 -7.14
CA ARG A 407 -9.06 -20.71 -8.18
C ARG A 407 -7.56 -20.99 -7.95
N PRO A 408 -7.06 -22.17 -8.34
CA PRO A 408 -5.64 -22.41 -8.43
C PRO A 408 -5.00 -21.60 -9.57
N ALA A 409 -3.66 -21.49 -9.55
CA ALA A 409 -2.88 -20.95 -10.65
C ALA A 409 -3.20 -21.68 -11.96
N LEU A 410 -3.33 -20.93 -13.05
CA LEU A 410 -3.38 -21.51 -14.39
C LEU A 410 -1.99 -21.93 -14.83
N THR A 411 -1.94 -22.91 -15.73
CA THR A 411 -0.66 -23.15 -16.42
C THR A 411 -0.30 -21.95 -17.29
N PRO A 412 1.00 -21.67 -17.53
CA PRO A 412 1.40 -20.58 -18.41
C PRO A 412 0.72 -20.60 -19.80
N ALA A 413 0.49 -21.80 -20.35
CA ALA A 413 -0.19 -21.96 -21.63
C ALA A 413 -1.69 -21.61 -21.56
N ASP A 414 -2.38 -21.99 -20.48
CA ASP A 414 -3.79 -21.65 -20.29
C ASP A 414 -3.97 -20.15 -20.05
N ALA A 415 -3.09 -19.53 -19.26
CA ALA A 415 -3.06 -18.10 -19.04
C ALA A 415 -2.83 -17.33 -20.36
N ALA A 416 -1.89 -17.78 -21.19
CA ALA A 416 -1.66 -17.23 -22.52
C ALA A 416 -2.90 -17.34 -23.41
N SER A 417 -3.56 -18.49 -23.43
CA SER A 417 -4.79 -18.70 -24.21
C SER A 417 -5.91 -17.76 -23.76
N GLN A 418 -6.12 -17.60 -22.43
CA GLN A 418 -7.12 -16.68 -21.91
C GLN A 418 -6.80 -15.21 -22.21
N LEU A 419 -5.52 -14.83 -22.17
CA LEU A 419 -5.13 -13.45 -22.51
C LEU A 419 -5.38 -13.16 -24.00
N LEU A 420 -5.14 -14.13 -24.90
CA LEU A 420 -5.44 -14.01 -26.30
C LEU A 420 -6.96 -13.93 -26.59
N GLU A 421 -7.78 -14.69 -25.84
CA GLU A 421 -9.24 -14.55 -25.91
C GLU A 421 -9.72 -13.14 -25.54
N GLN A 422 -9.04 -12.46 -24.62
CA GLN A 422 -9.36 -11.09 -24.29
C GLN A 422 -8.94 -10.09 -25.39
N VAL A 423 -7.92 -10.40 -26.20
CA VAL A 423 -7.62 -9.63 -27.43
C VAL A 423 -8.76 -9.81 -28.46
N ASP A 424 -9.22 -11.04 -28.65
CA ASP A 424 -10.34 -11.32 -29.59
C ASP A 424 -11.64 -10.64 -29.13
N ALA A 425 -11.81 -10.44 -27.81
CA ALA A 425 -12.92 -9.70 -27.23
C ALA A 425 -12.75 -8.18 -27.24
N GLY A 426 -11.61 -7.64 -27.76
CA GLY A 426 -11.32 -6.20 -27.85
C GLY A 426 -10.88 -5.54 -26.56
N ARG A 427 -10.60 -6.31 -25.50
CA ARG A 427 -10.18 -5.77 -24.19
C ARG A 427 -8.72 -5.37 -24.13
N PHE A 428 -7.87 -6.05 -24.88
CA PHE A 428 -6.46 -5.74 -25.08
C PHE A 428 -6.17 -5.62 -26.59
N GLU A 429 -5.12 -4.90 -26.94
CA GLU A 429 -4.60 -4.91 -28.29
C GLU A 429 -3.51 -5.98 -28.43
N ARG A 430 -3.22 -6.39 -29.65
CA ARG A 430 -2.32 -7.49 -29.94
C ARG A 430 -0.86 -7.19 -29.54
N ILE A 431 -0.44 -5.93 -29.67
CA ILE A 431 0.95 -5.50 -29.49
C ILE A 431 1.44 -5.72 -28.05
N GLU A 432 0.67 -5.29 -27.05
CA GLU A 432 1.05 -5.46 -25.64
C GLU A 432 0.96 -6.92 -25.19
N VAL A 433 -0.02 -7.67 -25.68
CA VAL A 433 -0.20 -9.08 -25.33
C VAL A 433 0.91 -9.93 -25.92
N ASP A 434 1.25 -9.79 -27.20
CA ASP A 434 2.34 -10.53 -27.81
C ASP A 434 3.67 -10.24 -27.11
N ALA A 435 3.96 -8.96 -26.77
CA ALA A 435 5.16 -8.59 -26.03
C ALA A 435 5.23 -9.24 -24.65
N VAL A 436 4.12 -9.28 -23.91
CA VAL A 436 4.04 -9.93 -22.59
C VAL A 436 4.19 -11.46 -22.70
N LEU A 437 3.56 -12.09 -23.69
CA LEU A 437 3.66 -13.53 -23.89
C LEU A 437 5.07 -13.95 -24.33
N ASP A 438 5.73 -13.17 -25.19
CA ASP A 438 7.12 -13.42 -25.57
C ASP A 438 8.04 -13.30 -24.34
N ALA A 439 7.88 -12.26 -23.52
CA ALA A 439 8.62 -12.07 -22.27
C ALA A 439 8.39 -13.21 -21.26
N ALA A 440 7.17 -13.79 -21.25
CA ALA A 440 6.81 -14.94 -20.41
C ALA A 440 7.30 -16.29 -20.98
N GLY A 441 7.99 -16.31 -22.12
CA GLY A 441 8.45 -17.53 -22.80
C GLY A 441 7.30 -18.35 -23.42
N GLN A 442 6.15 -17.71 -23.64
CA GLN A 442 5.02 -18.31 -24.34
C GLN A 442 5.05 -17.88 -25.81
N ALA A 443 5.21 -18.84 -26.73
CA ALA A 443 5.16 -18.53 -28.13
C ALA A 443 3.81 -17.90 -28.49
N SER A 444 3.83 -16.62 -28.90
CA SER A 444 2.63 -16.03 -29.49
C SER A 444 2.28 -16.84 -30.75
N ARG A 445 1.06 -17.41 -30.81
CA ARG A 445 0.58 -17.99 -32.07
C ARG A 445 0.62 -16.85 -33.09
N PRO A 446 1.26 -17.06 -34.28
CA PRO A 446 1.25 -16.04 -35.31
C PRO A 446 -0.21 -15.61 -35.52
N ALA A 447 -0.46 -14.29 -35.47
CA ALA A 447 -1.78 -13.75 -35.66
C ALA A 447 -2.40 -14.43 -36.87
N ARG A 448 -3.56 -15.06 -36.69
CA ARG A 448 -4.39 -15.46 -37.81
C ARG A 448 -4.70 -14.17 -38.57
N VAL A 449 -3.90 -13.85 -39.59
CA VAL A 449 -4.15 -12.72 -40.44
C VAL A 449 -5.60 -12.89 -40.90
N ALA A 450 -6.49 -12.02 -40.40
CA ALA A 450 -7.87 -12.00 -40.88
C ALA A 450 -7.79 -11.67 -42.38
N ARG A 451 -7.81 -12.71 -43.19
CA ARG A 451 -7.68 -12.57 -44.61
C ARG A 451 -9.01 -12.06 -45.13
N PRO A 452 -9.00 -11.06 -46.03
CA PRO A 452 -10.23 -10.53 -46.57
C PRO A 452 -11.11 -11.66 -47.12
N ALA A 453 -12.38 -11.66 -46.75
CA ALA A 453 -13.39 -12.63 -47.23
C ALA A 453 -13.10 -14.12 -46.89
N GLY A 454 -12.27 -14.41 -45.84
CA GLY A 454 -12.01 -15.82 -45.41
C GLY A 454 -11.10 -16.61 -46.38
N LEU A 455 -10.38 -15.94 -47.26
CA LEU A 455 -9.50 -16.57 -48.25
C LEU A 455 -8.31 -17.29 -47.59
N THR A 456 -7.90 -18.42 -48.18
CA THR A 456 -6.68 -19.14 -47.82
C THR A 456 -5.43 -18.42 -48.31
N GLU A 457 -4.24 -18.75 -47.80
CA GLU A 457 -2.96 -18.16 -48.23
C GLU A 457 -2.72 -18.28 -49.72
N ARG A 458 -3.08 -19.42 -50.25
CA ARG A 458 -2.93 -19.70 -51.66
C ARG A 458 -3.92 -18.90 -52.54
N GLU A 459 -5.13 -18.69 -52.04
CA GLU A 459 -6.12 -17.84 -52.72
C GLU A 459 -5.74 -16.37 -52.71
N VAL A 460 -5.15 -15.85 -51.64
CA VAL A 460 -4.60 -14.48 -51.58
C VAL A 460 -3.39 -14.35 -52.51
N GLU A 461 -2.53 -15.35 -52.59
CA GLU A 461 -1.38 -15.35 -53.52
C GLU A 461 -1.83 -15.38 -54.97
N VAL A 462 -2.81 -16.22 -55.29
CA VAL A 462 -3.42 -16.26 -56.62
C VAL A 462 -4.07 -14.92 -56.98
N LEU A 463 -4.81 -14.29 -56.09
CA LEU A 463 -5.40 -12.97 -56.33
C LEU A 463 -4.34 -11.88 -56.53
N ARG A 464 -3.22 -11.94 -55.78
CA ARG A 464 -2.09 -11.03 -56.00
C ARG A 464 -1.42 -11.22 -57.36
N LEU A 465 -1.29 -12.45 -57.83
CA LEU A 465 -0.75 -12.75 -59.16
C LEU A 465 -1.69 -12.26 -60.26
N ILE A 466 -2.99 -12.50 -60.12
CA ILE A 466 -4.01 -12.00 -61.03
C ILE A 466 -4.00 -10.45 -61.08
N ALA A 467 -3.94 -9.79 -59.92
CA ALA A 467 -3.90 -8.34 -59.83
C ALA A 467 -2.61 -7.72 -60.45
N ARG A 468 -1.55 -8.51 -60.57
CA ARG A 468 -0.28 -8.13 -61.25
C ARG A 468 -0.27 -8.50 -62.72
N GLY A 469 -1.39 -9.01 -63.30
CA GLY A 469 -1.51 -9.32 -64.68
C GLY A 469 -0.86 -10.64 -65.10
N HIS A 470 -0.54 -11.53 -64.17
CA HIS A 470 -0.12 -12.90 -64.47
C HIS A 470 -1.36 -13.75 -64.73
N ALA A 471 -1.72 -13.97 -65.97
CA ALA A 471 -2.70 -14.96 -66.37
C ALA A 471 -2.05 -16.36 -66.37
N ASN A 472 -2.85 -17.44 -66.09
CA ASN A 472 -2.42 -18.82 -66.20
C ASN A 472 -1.77 -19.13 -67.53
#